data_736c5e374aa7fc1a915bbb3c9494e2bc
#
_entry.id   736c5e374aa7fc1a915bbb3c9494e2bc
#
_cell.length_a   1.000
_cell.length_b   1.000
_cell.length_c   1.000
_cell.angle_alpha   90.00
_cell.angle_beta   90.00
_cell.angle_gamma   90.00
#
_symmetry.space_group_name_H-M   'P 1'
#
loop_
_entity.id
_entity.type
_entity.pdbx_description
1 polymer ?
#
loop_
_entity_poly.entity_id
_entity_poly.type
_entity_poly.pdbx_seq_one_letter_code
_entity_poly.pdbx_strand_id
1 'polypeptide(L)'
;MENSLPVVFSENLNQKIQELKSHYPQGREKSALLPVLHAVQAEFGWLSSSAMDTVAQLLDIKPIEVYEVATFYTMFHVKPVGKYVLEVCRTSPCCLNGAEELISHLQNKLNIQVGETTPDGLFTLKTVECLAACGMAPVLQIGPEYTYYEHLNAEKADSLIAELSQNK
;
A
#
# COMPACT_ATOMS: atom_id res chain seq x y z
N MET A 1 -12.43 20.64 -10.71
CA MET A 1 -10.98 20.46 -10.62
C MET A 1 -10.55 21.23 -9.39
N GLU A 2 -10.37 20.52 -8.27
CA GLU A 2 -9.83 21.16 -7.06
C GLU A 2 -8.38 21.54 -7.37
N ASN A 3 -8.12 22.81 -7.26
CA ASN A 3 -6.80 23.41 -7.43
C ASN A 3 -5.99 23.06 -6.17
N SER A 4 -5.54 21.81 -6.05
CA SER A 4 -4.73 21.36 -4.93
C SER A 4 -3.35 22.02 -5.03
N LEU A 5 -2.98 22.78 -3.99
CA LEU A 5 -1.63 23.34 -3.88
C LEU A 5 -0.60 22.20 -4.00
N PRO A 6 0.55 22.44 -4.66
CA PRO A 6 1.60 21.43 -4.76
C PRO A 6 2.04 20.98 -3.37
N VAL A 7 2.16 19.66 -3.19
CA VAL A 7 2.66 19.09 -1.93
C VAL A 7 4.17 19.35 -1.86
N VAL A 8 4.61 19.88 -0.73
CA VAL A 8 6.05 20.08 -0.47
C VAL A 8 6.58 18.80 0.18
N PHE A 9 7.51 18.15 -0.49
CA PHE A 9 8.19 16.95 0.04
C PHE A 9 9.24 17.35 1.07
N SER A 10 9.47 16.49 2.06
CA SER A 10 10.53 16.69 3.03
C SER A 10 11.92 16.77 2.35
N GLU A 11 12.88 17.37 3.04
CA GLU A 11 14.26 17.45 2.53
C GLU A 11 14.86 16.05 2.33
N ASN A 12 14.58 15.12 3.26
CA ASN A 12 15.01 13.73 3.18
C ASN A 12 14.41 13.01 1.95
N LEU A 13 13.11 13.19 1.70
CA LEU A 13 12.47 12.60 0.53
C LEU A 13 13.05 13.16 -0.77
N ASN A 14 13.27 14.48 -0.83
CA ASN A 14 13.88 15.10 -2.00
C ASN A 14 15.30 14.56 -2.27
N GLN A 15 16.13 14.39 -1.23
CA GLN A 15 17.46 13.77 -1.34
C GLN A 15 17.35 12.32 -1.84
N LYS A 16 16.41 11.55 -1.28
CA LYS A 16 16.16 10.16 -1.71
C LYS A 16 15.72 10.08 -3.17
N ILE A 17 14.88 11.00 -3.63
CA ILE A 17 14.45 11.06 -5.04
C ILE A 17 15.65 11.35 -5.95
N GLN A 18 16.55 12.27 -5.58
CA GLN A 18 17.75 12.55 -6.37
C GLN A 18 18.69 11.32 -6.42
N GLU A 19 18.87 10.61 -5.32
CA GLU A 19 19.60 9.34 -5.28
C GLU A 19 19.00 8.33 -6.25
N LEU A 20 17.68 8.09 -6.18
CA LEU A 20 16.97 7.16 -7.06
C LEU A 20 17.11 7.53 -8.53
N LYS A 21 17.03 8.81 -8.87
CA LYS A 21 17.26 9.31 -10.25
C LYS A 21 18.69 9.02 -10.72
N SER A 22 19.67 9.15 -9.85
CA SER A 22 21.08 8.93 -10.19
C SER A 22 21.44 7.50 -10.58
N HIS A 23 20.58 6.53 -10.27
CA HIS A 23 20.74 5.13 -10.68
C HIS A 23 20.49 4.91 -12.18
N TYR A 24 19.94 5.90 -12.87
CA TYR A 24 19.58 5.80 -14.28
C TYR A 24 20.38 6.80 -15.13
N PRO A 25 20.68 6.46 -16.39
CA PRO A 25 21.37 7.39 -17.30
C PRO A 25 20.58 8.68 -17.50
N GLN A 26 21.29 9.77 -17.76
CA GLN A 26 20.69 11.06 -18.09
C GLN A 26 19.68 10.93 -19.26
N GLY A 27 18.52 11.55 -19.15
CA GLY A 27 17.40 11.44 -20.09
C GLY A 27 16.57 10.14 -19.91
N ARG A 28 16.81 9.36 -18.84
CA ARG A 28 16.06 8.15 -18.50
C ARG A 28 15.43 8.24 -17.10
N GLU A 29 15.20 9.43 -16.61
CA GLU A 29 14.66 9.73 -15.26
C GLU A 29 13.29 9.09 -15.03
N LYS A 30 12.49 8.91 -16.10
CA LYS A 30 11.23 8.16 -16.06
C LYS A 30 11.39 6.75 -15.48
N SER A 31 12.53 6.11 -15.67
CA SER A 31 12.78 4.76 -15.13
C SER A 31 12.84 4.72 -13.59
N ALA A 32 13.02 5.86 -12.93
CA ALA A 32 12.95 5.99 -11.49
C ALA A 32 11.51 6.11 -10.94
N LEU A 33 10.48 6.13 -11.79
CA LEU A 33 9.09 6.42 -11.37
C LEU A 33 8.59 5.46 -10.28
N LEU A 34 8.75 4.15 -10.47
CA LEU A 34 8.31 3.15 -9.48
C LEU A 34 8.97 3.34 -8.10
N PRO A 35 10.31 3.36 -7.99
CA PRO A 35 10.94 3.56 -6.70
C PRO A 35 10.66 4.95 -6.09
N VAL A 36 10.44 5.99 -6.89
CA VAL A 36 10.04 7.32 -6.40
C VAL A 36 8.63 7.27 -5.82
N LEU A 37 7.68 6.62 -6.48
CA LEU A 37 6.32 6.45 -5.94
C LEU A 37 6.32 5.67 -4.63
N HIS A 38 7.16 4.64 -4.49
CA HIS A 38 7.33 3.94 -3.22
C HIS A 38 7.86 4.85 -2.12
N ALA A 39 8.87 5.68 -2.41
CA ALA A 39 9.41 6.62 -1.43
C ALA A 39 8.38 7.67 -0.99
N VAL A 40 7.58 8.18 -1.94
CA VAL A 40 6.50 9.13 -1.65
C VAL A 40 5.39 8.46 -0.83
N GLN A 41 4.98 7.25 -1.20
CA GLN A 41 3.98 6.51 -0.44
C GLN A 41 4.45 6.18 0.98
N ALA A 42 5.73 5.87 1.17
CA ALA A 42 6.30 5.62 2.49
C ALA A 42 6.26 6.86 3.41
N GLU A 43 6.39 8.07 2.85
CA GLU A 43 6.31 9.32 3.64
C GLU A 43 4.85 9.73 3.94
N PHE A 44 3.95 9.61 2.96
CA PHE A 44 2.57 10.13 3.07
C PHE A 44 1.52 9.05 3.36
N GLY A 45 1.88 7.77 3.34
CA GLY A 45 0.97 6.62 3.48
C GLY A 45 0.16 6.32 2.21
N TRP A 46 -0.04 7.30 1.33
CA TRP A 46 -0.77 7.17 0.07
C TRP A 46 -0.34 8.23 -0.95
N LEU A 47 -0.72 8.06 -2.21
CA LEU A 47 -0.37 8.93 -3.33
C LEU A 47 -1.54 9.86 -3.67
N SER A 48 -1.56 11.07 -3.11
CA SER A 48 -2.53 12.09 -3.48
C SER A 48 -2.29 12.60 -4.91
N SER A 49 -3.32 13.18 -5.54
CA SER A 49 -3.18 13.79 -6.88
C SER A 49 -2.06 14.82 -6.90
N SER A 50 -1.99 15.69 -5.89
CA SER A 50 -0.94 16.70 -5.78
C SER A 50 0.46 16.10 -5.58
N ALA A 51 0.58 14.98 -4.84
CA ALA A 51 1.86 14.29 -4.71
C ALA A 51 2.29 13.66 -6.04
N MET A 52 1.37 13.04 -6.77
CA MET A 52 1.64 12.48 -8.11
C MET A 52 2.04 13.54 -9.12
N ASP A 53 1.38 14.71 -9.09
CA ASP A 53 1.74 15.85 -9.95
C ASP A 53 3.14 16.40 -9.62
N THR A 54 3.50 16.45 -8.33
CA THR A 54 4.85 16.84 -7.90
C THR A 54 5.89 15.82 -8.38
N VAL A 55 5.61 14.51 -8.31
CA VAL A 55 6.49 13.47 -8.87
C VAL A 55 6.68 13.66 -10.38
N ALA A 56 5.62 13.96 -11.12
CA ALA A 56 5.70 14.21 -12.56
C ALA A 56 6.67 15.36 -12.88
N GLN A 57 6.57 16.46 -12.14
CA GLN A 57 7.49 17.62 -12.28
C GLN A 57 8.94 17.25 -11.96
N LEU A 58 9.17 16.51 -10.85
CA LEU A 58 10.54 16.12 -10.44
C LEU A 58 11.22 15.16 -11.42
N LEU A 59 10.44 14.35 -12.13
CA LEU A 59 10.93 13.37 -13.13
C LEU A 59 10.89 13.92 -14.57
N ASP A 60 10.41 15.15 -14.78
CA ASP A 60 10.21 15.77 -16.10
C ASP A 60 9.40 14.86 -17.06
N ILE A 61 8.27 14.34 -16.56
CA ILE A 61 7.31 13.52 -17.31
C ILE A 61 5.90 14.09 -17.20
N LYS A 62 4.99 13.59 -18.02
CA LYS A 62 3.60 14.05 -18.00
C LYS A 62 2.88 13.47 -16.77
N PRO A 63 2.00 14.24 -16.09
CA PRO A 63 1.21 13.73 -14.96
C PRO A 63 0.48 12.42 -15.26
N ILE A 64 -0.08 12.27 -16.46
CA ILE A 64 -0.80 11.05 -16.85
C ILE A 64 0.09 9.80 -16.78
N GLU A 65 1.39 9.91 -17.05
CA GLU A 65 2.32 8.79 -16.99
C GLU A 65 2.54 8.31 -15.56
N VAL A 66 2.45 9.23 -14.59
CA VAL A 66 2.48 8.90 -13.15
C VAL A 66 1.18 8.23 -12.72
N TYR A 67 0.04 8.78 -13.14
CA TYR A 67 -1.28 8.23 -12.83
C TYR A 67 -1.46 6.83 -13.41
N GLU A 68 -1.01 6.57 -14.64
CA GLU A 68 -1.03 5.24 -15.25
C GLU A 68 -0.32 4.22 -14.37
N VAL A 69 0.88 4.52 -13.89
CA VAL A 69 1.66 3.61 -13.04
C VAL A 69 1.02 3.46 -11.66
N ALA A 70 0.63 4.56 -11.03
CA ALA A 70 0.04 4.53 -9.68
C ALA A 70 -1.31 3.79 -9.64
N THR A 71 -2.09 3.82 -10.70
CA THR A 71 -3.37 3.11 -10.78
C THR A 71 -3.25 1.68 -11.30
N PHE A 72 -2.20 1.36 -12.06
CA PHE A 72 -1.97 0.02 -12.57
C PHE A 72 -1.45 -0.94 -11.50
N TYR A 73 -0.50 -0.51 -10.69
CA TYR A 73 0.12 -1.35 -9.67
C TYR A 73 -0.67 -1.31 -8.35
N THR A 74 -1.17 -2.46 -7.90
CA THR A 74 -2.05 -2.59 -6.73
C THR A 74 -1.38 -2.28 -5.39
N MET A 75 -0.04 -2.25 -5.35
CA MET A 75 0.73 -1.84 -4.17
C MET A 75 0.68 -0.34 -3.90
N PHE A 76 0.25 0.47 -4.87
CA PHE A 76 0.06 1.89 -4.66
C PHE A 76 -1.36 2.21 -4.17
N HIS A 77 -1.44 3.11 -3.22
CA HIS A 77 -2.68 3.58 -2.62
C HIS A 77 -3.01 4.98 -3.14
N VAL A 78 -3.96 5.09 -4.07
CA VAL A 78 -4.42 6.37 -4.64
C VAL A 78 -5.57 7.01 -3.85
N LYS A 79 -5.90 6.44 -2.70
CA LYS A 79 -6.85 6.94 -1.70
C LYS A 79 -6.24 6.80 -0.32
N PRO A 80 -6.64 7.62 0.66
CA PRO A 80 -6.20 7.46 2.03
C PRO A 80 -6.43 6.04 2.55
N VAL A 81 -5.41 5.50 3.22
CA VAL A 81 -5.47 4.20 3.90
C VAL A 81 -5.11 4.35 5.37
N GLY A 82 -5.42 3.35 6.17
CA GLY A 82 -5.06 3.30 7.58
C GLY A 82 -3.55 3.09 7.78
N LYS A 83 -3.12 3.25 9.04
CA LYS A 83 -1.73 2.99 9.46
C LYS A 83 -1.26 1.58 9.07
N TYR A 84 -2.14 0.59 9.16
CA TYR A 84 -1.91 -0.79 8.78
C TYR A 84 -2.85 -1.19 7.64
N VAL A 85 -2.29 -1.59 6.51
CA VAL A 85 -3.07 -2.12 5.38
C VAL A 85 -3.00 -3.65 5.43
N LEU A 86 -4.13 -4.27 5.74
CA LEU A 86 -4.28 -5.72 5.85
C LEU A 86 -4.62 -6.29 4.47
N GLU A 87 -3.68 -6.95 3.82
CA GLU A 87 -3.80 -7.47 2.46
C GLU A 87 -3.92 -9.00 2.49
N VAL A 88 -5.14 -9.52 2.41
CA VAL A 88 -5.43 -10.96 2.46
C VAL A 88 -5.34 -11.55 1.06
N CYS A 89 -4.51 -12.57 0.88
CA CYS A 89 -4.42 -13.33 -0.36
C CYS A 89 -5.71 -14.12 -0.60
N ARG A 90 -6.29 -13.98 -1.82
CA ARG A 90 -7.55 -14.65 -2.22
C ARG A 90 -7.40 -15.58 -3.43
N THR A 91 -6.21 -16.10 -3.69
CA THR A 91 -6.01 -17.07 -4.76
C THR A 91 -6.24 -18.51 -4.29
N SER A 92 -6.35 -19.44 -5.24
CA SER A 92 -6.85 -20.80 -5.01
C SER A 92 -6.28 -21.50 -3.77
N PRO A 93 -4.97 -21.56 -3.50
CA PRO A 93 -4.46 -22.22 -2.31
C PRO A 93 -4.93 -21.57 -1.00
N CYS A 94 -5.00 -20.23 -0.95
CA CYS A 94 -5.47 -19.51 0.24
C CYS A 94 -6.98 -19.71 0.43
N CYS A 95 -7.78 -19.64 -0.64
CA CYS A 95 -9.23 -19.90 -0.56
C CYS A 95 -9.53 -21.33 -0.09
N LEU A 96 -8.80 -22.33 -0.60
CA LEU A 96 -8.96 -23.73 -0.16
C LEU A 96 -8.56 -23.95 1.31
N ASN A 97 -7.76 -23.05 1.87
CA ASN A 97 -7.31 -23.08 3.27
C ASN A 97 -8.01 -22.05 4.17
N GLY A 98 -9.15 -21.48 3.75
CA GLY A 98 -10.00 -20.66 4.62
C GLY A 98 -9.76 -19.14 4.52
N ALA A 99 -9.25 -18.63 3.39
CA ALA A 99 -9.05 -17.19 3.23
C ALA A 99 -10.37 -16.40 3.20
N GLU A 100 -11.45 -16.98 2.68
CA GLU A 100 -12.76 -16.33 2.63
C GLU A 100 -13.37 -16.19 4.03
N GLU A 101 -13.23 -17.22 4.86
CA GLU A 101 -13.61 -17.21 6.26
C GLU A 101 -12.79 -16.17 7.05
N LEU A 102 -11.48 -16.10 6.79
CA LEU A 102 -10.59 -15.10 7.40
C LEU A 102 -10.99 -13.68 7.01
N ILE A 103 -11.30 -13.41 5.73
CA ILE A 103 -11.77 -12.12 5.25
C ILE A 103 -13.08 -11.74 5.95
N SER A 104 -14.05 -12.67 5.99
CA SER A 104 -15.34 -12.45 6.65
C SER A 104 -15.17 -12.16 8.15
N HIS A 105 -14.26 -12.89 8.82
CA HIS A 105 -13.92 -12.66 10.21
C HIS A 105 -13.33 -11.25 10.44
N LEU A 106 -12.37 -10.84 9.63
CA LEU A 106 -11.76 -9.51 9.71
C LEU A 106 -12.76 -8.39 9.44
N GLN A 107 -13.66 -8.54 8.47
CA GLN A 107 -14.73 -7.58 8.21
C GLN A 107 -15.61 -7.38 9.46
N ASN A 108 -16.04 -8.48 10.08
CA ASN A 108 -16.86 -8.44 11.30
C ASN A 108 -16.09 -7.85 12.48
N LYS A 109 -14.84 -8.26 12.68
CA LYS A 109 -14.00 -7.80 13.79
C LYS A 109 -13.69 -6.32 13.73
N LEU A 110 -13.39 -5.80 12.56
CA LEU A 110 -13.04 -4.40 12.33
C LEU A 110 -14.26 -3.53 12.03
N ASN A 111 -15.43 -4.15 11.81
CA ASN A 111 -16.68 -3.50 11.39
C ASN A 111 -16.50 -2.63 10.13
N ILE A 112 -15.81 -3.16 9.13
CA ILE A 112 -15.58 -2.52 7.81
C ILE A 112 -15.74 -3.56 6.70
N GLN A 113 -15.96 -3.08 5.48
CA GLN A 113 -15.96 -3.92 4.29
C GLN A 113 -14.55 -3.95 3.66
N VAL A 114 -14.32 -4.92 2.76
CA VAL A 114 -13.11 -4.93 1.93
C VAL A 114 -13.02 -3.62 1.13
N GLY A 115 -11.88 -2.97 1.19
CA GLY A 115 -11.62 -1.65 0.59
C GLY A 115 -11.86 -0.47 1.51
N GLU A 116 -12.36 -0.70 2.73
CA GLU A 116 -12.63 0.35 3.70
C GLU A 116 -11.54 0.46 4.78
N THR A 117 -11.52 1.62 5.42
CA THR A 117 -10.63 1.94 6.55
C THR A 117 -11.47 2.12 7.82
N THR A 118 -10.96 1.63 8.95
CA THR A 118 -11.61 1.84 10.26
C THR A 118 -11.75 3.34 10.58
N PRO A 119 -12.81 3.76 11.30
CA PRO A 119 -13.05 5.18 11.59
C PRO A 119 -11.92 5.87 12.36
N ASP A 120 -11.12 5.11 13.09
CA ASP A 120 -9.94 5.61 13.81
C ASP A 120 -8.69 5.73 12.93
N GLY A 121 -8.79 5.37 11.65
CA GLY A 121 -7.68 5.43 10.68
C GLY A 121 -6.58 4.38 10.94
N LEU A 122 -6.85 3.34 11.74
CA LEU A 122 -5.81 2.40 12.11
C LEU A 122 -5.65 1.27 11.08
N PHE A 123 -6.74 0.67 10.62
CA PHE A 123 -6.72 -0.47 9.71
C PHE A 123 -7.44 -0.19 8.40
N THR A 124 -6.86 -0.62 7.30
CA THR A 124 -7.56 -0.78 6.00
C THR A 124 -7.56 -2.25 5.63
N LEU A 125 -8.72 -2.82 5.30
CA LEU A 125 -8.83 -4.19 4.84
C LEU A 125 -8.85 -4.24 3.31
N LYS A 126 -7.93 -5.00 2.72
CA LYS A 126 -7.88 -5.26 1.27
C LYS A 126 -7.77 -6.75 1.01
N THR A 127 -8.24 -7.17 -0.15
CA THR A 127 -7.89 -8.46 -0.72
C THR A 127 -6.89 -8.24 -1.84
N VAL A 128 -5.93 -9.16 -1.95
CA VAL A 128 -4.91 -9.13 -2.99
C VAL A 128 -4.85 -10.47 -3.71
N GLU A 129 -4.25 -10.45 -4.88
CA GLU A 129 -3.98 -11.68 -5.62
C GLU A 129 -2.84 -12.46 -4.93
N CYS A 130 -2.10 -13.28 -5.67
CA CYS A 130 -1.13 -14.20 -5.09
C CYS A 130 0.05 -13.49 -4.39
N LEU A 131 0.27 -13.80 -3.12
CA LEU A 131 1.43 -13.36 -2.33
C LEU A 131 2.62 -14.35 -2.41
N ALA A 132 2.55 -15.35 -3.31
CA ALA A 132 3.58 -16.36 -3.55
C ALA A 132 3.98 -17.22 -2.34
N ALA A 133 3.17 -17.29 -1.27
CA ALA A 133 3.42 -18.07 -0.05
C ALA A 133 2.41 -19.22 0.12
N CYS A 134 2.10 -19.94 -0.96
CA CYS A 134 1.03 -20.96 -1.01
C CYS A 134 1.22 -22.11 -0.02
N GLY A 135 2.45 -22.47 0.34
CA GLY A 135 2.75 -23.49 1.34
C GLY A 135 2.39 -23.10 2.77
N MET A 136 2.12 -21.81 3.00
CA MET A 136 1.82 -21.20 4.31
C MET A 136 0.39 -20.65 4.39
N ALA A 137 -0.48 -21.06 3.46
CA ALA A 137 -1.86 -20.57 3.35
C ALA A 137 -2.72 -20.86 4.61
N PRO A 138 -3.70 -20.01 4.94
CA PRO A 138 -3.95 -18.69 4.37
C PRO A 138 -2.90 -17.64 4.80
N VAL A 139 -2.61 -16.68 3.91
CA VAL A 139 -1.58 -15.66 4.12
C VAL A 139 -2.19 -14.26 4.06
N LEU A 140 -1.74 -13.42 4.97
CA LEU A 140 -2.00 -11.99 5.01
C LEU A 140 -0.66 -11.26 5.02
N GLN A 141 -0.57 -10.16 4.28
CA GLN A 141 0.55 -9.23 4.30
C GLN A 141 0.09 -7.92 4.93
N ILE A 142 0.94 -7.26 5.71
CA ILE A 142 0.62 -5.97 6.33
C ILE A 142 1.59 -4.89 5.85
N GLY A 143 1.06 -3.87 5.18
CA GLY A 143 1.79 -2.63 4.89
C GLY A 143 1.81 -1.69 6.12
N PRO A 144 2.81 -0.79 6.22
CA PRO A 144 3.77 -0.42 5.16
C PRO A 144 5.02 -1.30 5.06
N GLU A 145 5.35 -2.16 6.04
CA GLU A 145 6.56 -2.99 6.05
C GLU A 145 6.44 -4.24 5.18
N TYR A 146 5.24 -4.57 4.72
CA TYR A 146 4.91 -5.76 3.92
C TYR A 146 5.30 -7.08 4.61
N THR A 147 5.11 -7.12 5.93
CA THR A 147 5.35 -8.32 6.75
C THR A 147 4.29 -9.38 6.48
N TYR A 148 4.72 -10.62 6.26
CA TYR A 148 3.85 -11.77 6.04
C TYR A 148 3.41 -12.40 7.35
N TYR A 149 2.13 -12.77 7.41
CA TYR A 149 1.53 -13.56 8.48
C TYR A 149 0.90 -14.80 7.88
N GLU A 150 1.33 -15.95 8.37
CA GLU A 150 1.13 -17.25 7.75
C GLU A 150 0.25 -18.16 8.58
N HIS A 151 -0.41 -19.16 7.92
CA HIS A 151 -1.31 -20.11 8.58
C HIS A 151 -2.33 -19.41 9.49
N LEU A 152 -2.92 -18.32 8.98
CA LEU A 152 -3.84 -17.51 9.75
C LEU A 152 -5.19 -18.23 9.91
N ASN A 153 -5.72 -18.11 11.13
CA ASN A 153 -7.09 -18.43 11.49
C ASN A 153 -7.67 -17.25 12.28
N ALA A 154 -8.92 -17.34 12.70
CA ALA A 154 -9.61 -16.28 13.43
C ALA A 154 -8.86 -15.89 14.74
N GLU A 155 -8.36 -16.85 15.50
CA GLU A 155 -7.67 -16.61 16.77
C GLU A 155 -6.35 -15.86 16.59
N LYS A 156 -5.55 -16.27 15.59
CA LYS A 156 -4.29 -15.60 15.26
C LYS A 156 -4.54 -14.19 14.71
N ALA A 157 -5.58 -14.03 13.89
CA ALA A 157 -5.99 -12.72 13.38
C ALA A 157 -6.43 -11.79 14.51
N ASP A 158 -7.21 -12.28 15.48
CA ASP A 158 -7.61 -11.51 16.65
C ASP A 158 -6.44 -11.06 17.50
N SER A 159 -5.47 -11.96 17.73
CA SER A 159 -4.25 -11.65 18.47
C SER A 159 -3.41 -10.58 17.76
N LEU A 160 -3.27 -10.71 16.45
CA LEU A 160 -2.55 -9.77 15.60
C LEU A 160 -3.20 -8.37 15.63
N ILE A 161 -4.52 -8.28 15.46
CA ILE A 161 -5.25 -7.00 15.54
C ILE A 161 -5.09 -6.37 16.92
N ALA A 162 -5.15 -7.17 18.00
CA ALA A 162 -4.97 -6.67 19.36
C ALA A 162 -3.55 -6.10 19.58
N GLU A 163 -2.51 -6.80 19.10
CA GLU A 163 -1.12 -6.35 19.16
C GLU A 163 -0.91 -5.03 18.41
N LEU A 164 -1.36 -4.96 17.15
CA LEU A 164 -1.23 -3.75 16.31
C LEU A 164 -2.01 -2.56 16.89
N SER A 165 -3.14 -2.83 17.55
CA SER A 165 -3.96 -1.78 18.20
C SER A 165 -3.27 -1.14 19.41
N GLN A 166 -2.30 -1.81 20.03
CA GLN A 166 -1.51 -1.25 21.13
C GLN A 166 -0.43 -0.26 20.66
N ASN A 167 -0.05 -0.33 19.39
CA ASN A 167 0.97 0.50 18.75
C ASN A 167 0.37 1.73 18.04
N LYS A 168 -0.67 2.34 18.63
CA LYS A 168 -1.31 3.57 18.11
C LYS A 168 -0.37 4.75 18.07
#